data_6d5b7218af135ab89b9c13253749444e
#
_entry.id   6d5b7218af135ab89b9c13253749444e
#
_cell.length_a   1.000
_cell.length_b   1.000
_cell.length_c   1.000
_cell.angle_alpha   90.00
_cell.angle_beta   90.00
_cell.angle_gamma   90.00
#
_symmetry.space_group_name_H-M   'P 1'
#
loop_
_entity.id
_entity.type
_entity.pdbx_description
1 polymer ?
#
loop_
_entity_poly.entity_id
_entity_poly.type
_entity_poly.pdbx_seq_one_letter_code
_entity_poly.pdbx_strand_id
1 'polypeptide(L)'
;MKRVVITGMGVISPLGNDIDSFWNQLVKGQSGISLIDSFDTTDYKTKIAGIVRDFDADEILGRKEAKRLDRFSQFALAAAEQALEHSQLQLDQVDLERLGVYVGSGIGGIQSLVDQVNVLDKRGPSRVSPSLVPMMISNAAAAQISIKLGAQGPSLSPVTACSIGNTSIGEAFNAIRNDEADIIFAGGAEAAVNQISLASFGNAHALSTRNQDPSRASRPFDTDRDGFVMSEGAGILVLESLDNAIHRDAPILCEVVGYGASSDAHHMVASHPEGRGAYLAMKKALRSADISTSEIDVISAHATSTQVGDRSEVLAIKKLFGDRSGEIPTTANKSMTGHMFGAAGGVEAIALVESLRRGMIPPTINVEKQDPDCNLDVVLEARQLPLKYGLSNSFGFGGHNSAILLKHYD
;
A
#
# COMPACT_ATOMS: atom_id res chain seq x y z
N MET A 1 9.75 13.11 22.56
CA MET A 1 9.08 12.79 21.29
C MET A 1 7.75 12.12 21.61
N LYS A 2 6.66 12.50 20.92
CA LYS A 2 5.35 11.91 21.13
C LYS A 2 5.32 10.45 20.65
N ARG A 3 4.57 9.59 21.34
CA ARG A 3 4.19 8.26 20.82
C ARG A 3 3.10 8.43 19.79
N VAL A 4 3.08 7.56 18.77
CA VAL A 4 2.15 7.64 17.64
C VAL A 4 1.38 6.34 17.52
N VAL A 5 0.06 6.42 17.52
CA VAL A 5 -0.84 5.27 17.44
C VAL A 5 -1.71 5.34 16.19
N ILE A 6 -2.22 4.20 15.78
CA ILE A 6 -3.23 4.08 14.72
C ILE A 6 -4.59 3.94 15.40
N THR A 7 -5.51 4.83 15.07
CA THR A 7 -6.85 4.86 15.67
C THR A 7 -7.96 4.50 14.68
N GLY A 8 -7.68 4.55 13.37
CA GLY A 8 -8.64 4.20 12.34
C GLY A 8 -7.98 3.69 11.07
N MET A 9 -8.72 2.94 10.29
CA MET A 9 -8.28 2.36 9.03
C MET A 9 -9.44 2.27 8.04
N GLY A 10 -9.13 2.41 6.74
CA GLY A 10 -10.06 2.17 5.66
C GLY A 10 -9.34 1.57 4.45
N VAL A 11 -10.01 0.65 3.77
CA VAL A 11 -9.43 -0.12 2.66
C VAL A 11 -10.40 -0.27 1.51
N ILE A 12 -9.90 -0.08 0.30
CA ILE A 12 -10.55 -0.46 -0.96
C ILE A 12 -9.56 -1.37 -1.70
N SER A 13 -9.98 -2.59 -2.01
CA SER A 13 -9.07 -3.58 -2.61
C SER A 13 -9.81 -4.64 -3.44
N PRO A 14 -9.10 -5.43 -4.26
CA PRO A 14 -9.69 -6.57 -4.97
C PRO A 14 -10.23 -7.67 -4.05
N LEU A 15 -9.89 -7.67 -2.76
CA LEU A 15 -10.37 -8.64 -1.78
C LEU A 15 -11.57 -8.14 -0.96
N GLY A 16 -11.95 -6.90 -1.10
CA GLY A 16 -13.07 -6.29 -0.40
C GLY A 16 -12.89 -4.79 -0.22
N ASN A 17 -14.01 -4.11 -0.01
CA ASN A 17 -14.09 -2.67 0.10
C ASN A 17 -14.36 -2.20 1.55
N ASP A 18 -14.07 -3.04 2.53
CA ASP A 18 -14.08 -2.77 3.97
C ASP A 18 -13.07 -3.69 4.68
N ILE A 19 -12.73 -3.34 5.93
CA ILE A 19 -11.69 -4.04 6.71
C ILE A 19 -12.05 -5.51 6.94
N ASP A 20 -13.29 -5.81 7.31
CA ASP A 20 -13.69 -7.17 7.66
C ASP A 20 -13.73 -8.09 6.44
N SER A 21 -14.28 -7.64 5.32
CA SER A 21 -14.27 -8.36 4.05
C SER A 21 -12.85 -8.61 3.58
N PHE A 22 -12.02 -7.58 3.55
CA PHE A 22 -10.61 -7.66 3.18
C PHE A 22 -9.85 -8.67 4.05
N TRP A 23 -9.93 -8.54 5.37
CA TRP A 23 -9.25 -9.43 6.31
C TRP A 23 -9.70 -10.89 6.17
N ASN A 24 -11.01 -11.12 6.11
CA ASN A 24 -11.56 -12.45 5.97
C ASN A 24 -11.10 -13.16 4.69
N GLN A 25 -10.98 -12.44 3.58
CA GLN A 25 -10.46 -13.01 2.33
C GLN A 25 -8.95 -13.26 2.38
N LEU A 26 -8.18 -12.35 3.01
CA LEU A 26 -6.75 -12.54 3.23
C LEU A 26 -6.46 -13.82 4.03
N VAL A 27 -7.10 -14.00 5.17
CA VAL A 27 -6.87 -15.18 6.04
C VAL A 27 -7.28 -16.48 5.35
N LYS A 28 -8.31 -16.44 4.49
CA LYS A 28 -8.73 -17.60 3.68
C LYS A 28 -7.81 -17.90 2.51
N GLY A 29 -6.81 -17.06 2.23
CA GLY A 29 -5.95 -17.24 1.07
C GLY A 29 -6.66 -17.04 -0.27
N GLN A 30 -7.67 -16.16 -0.33
CA GLN A 30 -8.41 -15.90 -1.56
C GLN A 30 -7.63 -14.95 -2.47
N SER A 31 -7.63 -15.23 -3.77
CA SER A 31 -7.04 -14.34 -4.77
C SER A 31 -8.07 -13.33 -5.29
N GLY A 32 -7.71 -12.05 -5.31
CA GLY A 32 -8.48 -10.99 -5.96
C GLY A 32 -8.10 -10.75 -7.42
N ILE A 33 -7.25 -11.63 -8.00
CA ILE A 33 -6.76 -11.50 -9.36
C ILE A 33 -7.71 -12.21 -10.33
N SER A 34 -8.08 -11.52 -11.40
CA SER A 34 -9.01 -12.01 -12.42
C SER A 34 -8.63 -11.53 -13.82
N LEU A 35 -9.31 -12.04 -14.85
CA LEU A 35 -9.21 -11.47 -16.20
C LEU A 35 -9.74 -10.03 -16.20
N ILE A 36 -9.07 -9.17 -16.96
CA ILE A 36 -9.49 -7.78 -17.19
C ILE A 36 -10.71 -7.83 -18.14
N ASP A 37 -11.79 -7.22 -17.71
CA ASP A 37 -13.07 -7.12 -18.44
C ASP A 37 -13.48 -5.67 -18.77
N SER A 38 -12.74 -4.69 -18.26
CA SER A 38 -13.02 -3.27 -18.45
C SER A 38 -12.62 -2.72 -19.84
N PHE A 39 -11.74 -3.45 -20.56
CA PHE A 39 -11.32 -3.13 -21.93
C PHE A 39 -10.83 -4.38 -22.68
N ASP A 40 -10.75 -4.31 -23.99
CA ASP A 40 -10.27 -5.41 -24.83
C ASP A 40 -8.76 -5.63 -24.62
N THR A 41 -8.41 -6.85 -24.19
CA THR A 41 -7.05 -7.29 -23.94
C THR A 41 -6.51 -8.27 -24.99
N THR A 42 -7.19 -8.43 -26.13
CA THR A 42 -6.85 -9.45 -27.16
C THR A 42 -5.38 -9.37 -27.57
N ASP A 43 -4.87 -8.17 -27.84
CA ASP A 43 -3.50 -7.93 -28.30
C ASP A 43 -2.47 -7.78 -27.18
N TYR A 44 -2.87 -7.91 -25.90
CA TYR A 44 -1.97 -7.76 -24.77
C TYR A 44 -1.38 -9.10 -24.35
N LYS A 45 -0.10 -9.11 -23.97
CA LYS A 45 0.58 -10.30 -23.42
C LYS A 45 0.01 -10.68 -22.07
N THR A 46 -0.27 -9.69 -21.23
CA THR A 46 -0.93 -9.84 -19.93
C THR A 46 -2.38 -9.44 -20.04
N LYS A 47 -3.29 -10.26 -19.51
CA LYS A 47 -4.75 -10.09 -19.58
C LYS A 47 -5.42 -10.11 -18.20
N ILE A 48 -4.61 -10.04 -17.15
CA ILE A 48 -5.00 -10.23 -15.75
C ILE A 48 -4.63 -9.03 -14.90
N ALA A 49 -5.46 -8.76 -13.89
CA ALA A 49 -5.20 -7.72 -12.88
C ALA A 49 -5.99 -8.01 -11.59
N GLY A 50 -5.57 -7.41 -10.49
CA GLY A 50 -6.39 -7.24 -9.30
C GLY A 50 -7.30 -6.03 -9.47
N ILE A 51 -8.60 -6.26 -9.68
CA ILE A 51 -9.58 -5.22 -9.96
C ILE A 51 -10.53 -5.07 -8.78
N VAL A 52 -10.72 -3.83 -8.35
CA VAL A 52 -11.72 -3.52 -7.32
C VAL A 52 -13.12 -3.73 -7.90
N ARG A 53 -13.88 -4.64 -7.29
CA ARG A 53 -15.25 -4.98 -7.63
C ARG A 53 -16.24 -4.32 -6.66
N ASP A 54 -17.50 -4.22 -7.06
CA ASP A 54 -18.60 -3.74 -6.21
C ASP A 54 -18.32 -2.36 -5.58
N PHE A 55 -17.67 -1.47 -6.35
CA PHE A 55 -17.39 -0.10 -5.97
C PHE A 55 -18.17 0.86 -6.88
N ASP A 56 -19.26 1.40 -6.36
CA ASP A 56 -20.05 2.46 -7.02
C ASP A 56 -19.72 3.81 -6.40
N ALA A 57 -18.89 4.59 -7.08
CA ALA A 57 -18.50 5.92 -6.62
C ALA A 57 -19.67 6.91 -6.54
N ASP A 58 -20.69 6.78 -7.41
CA ASP A 58 -21.88 7.64 -7.39
C ASP A 58 -22.71 7.39 -6.12
N GLU A 59 -22.78 6.14 -5.66
CA GLU A 59 -23.48 5.76 -4.42
C GLU A 59 -22.69 6.18 -3.17
N ILE A 60 -21.38 5.90 -3.13
CA ILE A 60 -20.52 6.12 -1.95
C ILE A 60 -20.25 7.60 -1.74
N LEU A 61 -19.83 8.33 -2.77
CA LEU A 61 -19.37 9.71 -2.68
C LEU A 61 -20.43 10.74 -3.11
N GLY A 62 -21.49 10.26 -3.75
CA GLY A 62 -22.47 11.11 -4.42
C GLY A 62 -22.05 11.49 -5.85
N ARG A 63 -22.99 11.41 -6.79
CA ARG A 63 -22.78 11.57 -8.23
C ARG A 63 -22.04 12.84 -8.67
N LYS A 64 -22.28 13.96 -7.95
CA LYS A 64 -21.65 15.24 -8.29
C LYS A 64 -20.17 15.28 -7.94
N GLU A 65 -19.80 14.66 -6.82
CA GLU A 65 -18.44 14.56 -6.35
C GLU A 65 -17.67 13.52 -7.16
N ALA A 66 -18.20 12.32 -7.31
CA ALA A 66 -17.59 11.23 -8.07
C ALA A 66 -17.13 11.65 -9.47
N LYS A 67 -17.96 12.42 -10.20
CA LYS A 67 -17.64 12.91 -11.55
C LYS A 67 -16.49 13.91 -11.64
N ARG A 68 -16.05 14.47 -10.53
CA ARG A 68 -14.94 15.42 -10.45
C ARG A 68 -13.62 14.80 -10.02
N LEU A 69 -13.62 13.49 -9.76
CA LEU A 69 -12.51 12.73 -9.25
C LEU A 69 -12.09 11.67 -10.27
N ASP A 70 -10.78 11.49 -10.45
CA ASP A 70 -10.26 10.27 -11.06
C ASP A 70 -10.45 9.09 -10.09
N ARG A 71 -10.48 7.86 -10.61
CA ARG A 71 -10.76 6.64 -9.86
C ARG A 71 -9.82 6.47 -8.64
N PHE A 72 -8.52 6.81 -8.74
CA PHE A 72 -7.62 6.70 -7.60
C PHE A 72 -8.01 7.64 -6.45
N SER A 73 -8.50 8.84 -6.76
CA SER A 73 -9.01 9.79 -5.77
C SER A 73 -10.35 9.35 -5.19
N GLN A 74 -11.20 8.69 -5.98
CA GLN A 74 -12.44 8.09 -5.48
C GLN A 74 -12.14 7.00 -4.45
N PHE A 75 -11.19 6.11 -4.73
CA PHE A 75 -10.75 5.10 -3.77
C PHE A 75 -10.16 5.69 -2.49
N ALA A 76 -9.28 6.70 -2.66
CA ALA A 76 -8.66 7.38 -1.52
C ALA A 76 -9.68 8.03 -0.60
N LEU A 77 -10.68 8.71 -1.19
CA LEU A 77 -11.71 9.41 -0.42
C LEU A 77 -12.62 8.42 0.30
N ALA A 78 -13.05 7.35 -0.37
CA ALA A 78 -13.86 6.30 0.24
C ALA A 78 -13.11 5.60 1.41
N ALA A 79 -11.83 5.26 1.22
CA ALA A 79 -11.01 4.69 2.28
C ALA A 79 -10.77 5.68 3.44
N ALA A 80 -10.65 6.99 3.15
CA ALA A 80 -10.51 8.01 4.19
C ALA A 80 -11.80 8.19 5.01
N GLU A 81 -12.98 8.12 4.38
CA GLU A 81 -14.27 8.15 5.09
C GLU A 81 -14.43 6.92 6.01
N GLN A 82 -14.05 5.73 5.55
CA GLN A 82 -14.03 4.53 6.41
C GLN A 82 -13.05 4.69 7.58
N ALA A 83 -11.85 5.23 7.33
CA ALA A 83 -10.85 5.45 8.37
C ALA A 83 -11.33 6.49 9.41
N LEU A 84 -12.03 7.54 8.98
CA LEU A 84 -12.67 8.52 9.85
C LEU A 84 -13.71 7.86 10.75
N GLU A 85 -14.62 7.08 10.16
CA GLU A 85 -15.66 6.38 10.91
C GLU A 85 -15.06 5.38 11.90
N HIS A 86 -14.10 4.57 11.44
CA HIS A 86 -13.41 3.57 12.28
C HIS A 86 -12.67 4.23 13.45
N SER A 87 -12.10 5.41 13.26
CA SER A 87 -11.39 6.15 14.32
C SER A 87 -12.32 6.81 15.34
N GLN A 88 -13.63 6.87 15.06
CA GLN A 88 -14.62 7.60 15.85
C GLN A 88 -14.27 9.07 16.06
N LEU A 89 -13.48 9.65 15.13
CA LEU A 89 -13.02 11.02 15.21
C LEU A 89 -14.16 12.00 14.91
N GLN A 90 -14.43 12.92 15.84
CA GLN A 90 -15.42 13.99 15.67
C GLN A 90 -14.70 15.26 15.20
N LEU A 91 -14.91 15.67 13.95
CA LEU A 91 -14.17 16.77 13.32
C LEU A 91 -14.47 18.15 13.98
N ASP A 92 -15.62 18.30 14.62
CA ASP A 92 -16.01 19.51 15.38
C ASP A 92 -15.37 19.61 16.77
N GLN A 93 -14.65 18.55 17.20
CA GLN A 93 -14.00 18.47 18.51
C GLN A 93 -12.47 18.47 18.42
N VAL A 94 -11.90 18.59 17.22
CA VAL A 94 -10.45 18.57 17.00
C VAL A 94 -9.96 19.88 16.42
N ASP A 95 -8.69 20.19 16.68
CA ASP A 95 -8.02 21.32 16.06
C ASP A 95 -7.67 20.99 14.60
N LEU A 96 -8.42 21.56 13.66
CA LEU A 96 -8.24 21.35 12.24
C LEU A 96 -6.89 21.86 11.71
N GLU A 97 -6.25 22.83 12.37
CA GLU A 97 -4.91 23.30 12.02
C GLU A 97 -3.83 22.26 12.37
N ARG A 98 -4.15 21.27 13.23
CA ARG A 98 -3.29 20.16 13.60
C ARG A 98 -3.75 18.81 13.02
N LEU A 99 -4.76 18.81 12.13
CA LEU A 99 -5.22 17.68 11.35
C LEU A 99 -4.57 17.73 9.96
N GLY A 100 -3.71 16.76 9.65
CA GLY A 100 -2.98 16.66 8.39
C GLY A 100 -3.43 15.51 7.50
N VAL A 101 -2.96 15.52 6.24
CA VAL A 101 -3.22 14.45 5.24
C VAL A 101 -1.96 14.13 4.43
N TYR A 102 -1.42 12.92 4.60
CA TYR A 102 -0.24 12.41 3.90
C TYR A 102 -0.64 11.22 3.03
N VAL A 103 -1.18 11.48 1.85
CA VAL A 103 -1.69 10.45 0.93
C VAL A 103 -1.11 10.64 -0.45
N GLY A 104 -0.44 9.60 -0.97
CA GLY A 104 0.21 9.65 -2.26
C GLY A 104 -0.40 8.70 -3.30
N SER A 105 -0.02 8.94 -4.56
CA SER A 105 -0.25 8.08 -5.71
C SER A 105 0.98 8.09 -6.61
N GLY A 106 1.35 6.93 -7.16
CA GLY A 106 2.52 6.80 -8.02
C GLY A 106 2.32 7.39 -9.41
N ILE A 107 1.13 7.24 -9.96
CA ILE A 107 0.80 7.59 -11.34
C ILE A 107 -0.27 8.70 -11.40
N GLY A 108 -1.11 8.80 -10.36
CA GLY A 108 -2.22 9.74 -10.36
C GLY A 108 -3.33 9.35 -11.34
N GLY A 109 -4.04 10.34 -11.85
CA GLY A 109 -5.21 10.18 -12.72
C GLY A 109 -4.88 9.86 -14.18
N ILE A 110 -4.17 8.79 -14.42
CA ILE A 110 -3.73 8.37 -15.77
C ILE A 110 -4.91 8.06 -16.68
N GLN A 111 -6.03 7.52 -16.15
CA GLN A 111 -7.21 7.26 -16.96
C GLN A 111 -7.83 8.58 -17.45
N SER A 112 -7.96 9.56 -16.56
CA SER A 112 -8.44 10.91 -16.92
C SER A 112 -7.57 11.55 -18.00
N LEU A 113 -6.24 11.38 -17.91
CA LEU A 113 -5.32 11.88 -18.93
C LEU A 113 -5.58 11.22 -20.30
N VAL A 114 -5.64 9.89 -20.34
CA VAL A 114 -5.88 9.13 -21.58
C VAL A 114 -7.21 9.52 -22.22
N ASP A 115 -8.25 9.65 -21.41
CA ASP A 115 -9.59 10.04 -21.89
C ASP A 115 -9.56 11.45 -22.50
N GLN A 116 -8.88 12.40 -21.88
CA GLN A 116 -8.81 13.77 -22.37
C GLN A 116 -7.86 13.93 -23.56
N VAL A 117 -6.83 13.11 -23.72
CA VAL A 117 -6.04 13.02 -24.96
C VAL A 117 -6.93 12.55 -26.12
N ASN A 118 -7.78 11.55 -25.90
CA ASN A 118 -8.75 11.11 -26.91
C ASN A 118 -9.78 12.20 -27.26
N VAL A 119 -10.20 13.01 -26.27
CA VAL A 119 -11.09 14.17 -26.52
C VAL A 119 -10.37 15.23 -27.34
N LEU A 120 -9.12 15.55 -27.00
CA LEU A 120 -8.31 16.52 -27.74
C LEU A 120 -8.17 16.12 -29.20
N ASP A 121 -7.82 14.87 -29.46
CA ASP A 121 -7.61 14.34 -30.83
C ASP A 121 -8.89 14.33 -31.65
N LYS A 122 -10.01 13.86 -31.10
CA LYS A 122 -11.29 13.68 -31.83
C LYS A 122 -12.12 14.95 -31.89
N ARG A 123 -12.02 15.87 -30.93
CA ARG A 123 -12.99 16.97 -30.72
C ARG A 123 -12.33 18.36 -30.60
N GLY A 124 -10.99 18.42 -30.56
CA GLY A 124 -10.21 19.65 -30.47
C GLY A 124 -10.10 20.24 -29.06
N PRO A 125 -9.22 21.26 -28.91
CA PRO A 125 -8.79 21.79 -27.60
C PRO A 125 -9.92 22.41 -26.78
N SER A 126 -10.93 22.99 -27.43
CA SER A 126 -12.08 23.61 -26.73
C SER A 126 -12.99 22.62 -26.00
N ARG A 127 -12.78 21.32 -26.18
CA ARG A 127 -13.56 20.24 -25.56
C ARG A 127 -12.83 19.52 -24.45
N VAL A 128 -11.54 19.77 -24.26
CA VAL A 128 -10.76 19.25 -23.14
C VAL A 128 -11.32 19.82 -21.82
N SER A 129 -11.46 18.94 -20.82
CA SER A 129 -12.01 19.33 -19.51
C SER A 129 -11.06 20.34 -18.81
N PRO A 130 -11.58 21.47 -18.31
CA PRO A 130 -10.78 22.38 -17.49
C PRO A 130 -10.35 21.76 -16.13
N SER A 131 -11.01 20.68 -15.72
CA SER A 131 -10.69 19.95 -14.49
C SER A 131 -9.62 18.86 -14.68
N LEU A 132 -9.10 18.65 -15.92
CA LEU A 132 -8.14 17.58 -16.18
C LEU A 132 -6.96 17.63 -15.21
N VAL A 133 -6.26 18.77 -15.13
CA VAL A 133 -5.05 18.88 -14.31
C VAL A 133 -5.34 18.64 -12.83
N PRO A 134 -6.34 19.28 -12.18
CA PRO A 134 -6.72 18.96 -10.80
C PRO A 134 -7.11 17.50 -10.55
N MET A 135 -7.66 16.80 -11.55
CA MET A 135 -8.05 15.40 -11.41
C MET A 135 -6.87 14.43 -11.54
N MET A 136 -5.87 14.76 -12.38
CA MET A 136 -4.82 13.82 -12.71
C MET A 136 -3.54 13.93 -11.85
N ILE A 137 -3.28 15.06 -11.22
CA ILE A 137 -2.04 15.22 -10.43
C ILE A 137 -2.00 14.31 -9.21
N SER A 138 -0.82 13.78 -8.90
CA SER A 138 -0.67 12.74 -7.84
C SER A 138 -1.10 13.21 -6.45
N ASN A 139 -1.13 14.52 -6.18
CA ASN A 139 -1.57 15.06 -4.91
C ASN A 139 -3.10 15.31 -4.83
N ALA A 140 -3.85 15.00 -5.89
CA ALA A 140 -5.30 15.23 -5.92
C ALA A 140 -6.02 14.47 -4.78
N ALA A 141 -5.63 13.23 -4.50
CA ALA A 141 -6.20 12.44 -3.41
C ALA A 141 -6.02 13.12 -2.05
N ALA A 142 -4.79 13.56 -1.71
CA ALA A 142 -4.53 14.25 -0.44
C ALA A 142 -5.32 15.57 -0.35
N ALA A 143 -5.38 16.33 -1.43
CA ALA A 143 -6.13 17.59 -1.49
C ALA A 143 -7.64 17.37 -1.29
N GLN A 144 -8.22 16.36 -1.93
CA GLN A 144 -9.65 16.05 -1.80
C GLN A 144 -10.00 15.58 -0.38
N ILE A 145 -9.17 14.75 0.22
CA ILE A 145 -9.34 14.31 1.61
C ILE A 145 -9.26 15.54 2.55
N SER A 146 -8.26 16.42 2.36
CA SER A 146 -8.13 17.64 3.17
C SER A 146 -9.36 18.54 3.07
N ILE A 147 -9.89 18.73 1.86
CA ILE A 147 -11.11 19.53 1.63
C ILE A 147 -12.31 18.87 2.31
N LYS A 148 -12.46 17.56 2.19
CA LYS A 148 -13.59 16.80 2.77
C LYS A 148 -13.60 16.86 4.29
N LEU A 149 -12.42 16.72 4.91
CA LEU A 149 -12.26 16.73 6.37
C LEU A 149 -12.18 18.15 6.95
N GLY A 150 -11.99 19.18 6.13
CA GLY A 150 -11.65 20.52 6.60
C GLY A 150 -10.25 20.61 7.22
N ALA A 151 -9.37 19.65 6.91
CA ALA A 151 -8.02 19.56 7.47
C ALA A 151 -7.14 20.73 6.98
N GLN A 152 -6.58 21.49 7.92
CA GLN A 152 -5.77 22.69 7.68
C GLN A 152 -4.32 22.51 8.14
N GLY A 153 -3.99 21.37 8.71
CA GLY A 153 -2.64 20.99 9.06
C GLY A 153 -1.79 20.62 7.82
N PRO A 154 -0.62 20.03 8.03
CA PRO A 154 0.29 19.71 6.91
C PRO A 154 -0.36 18.72 5.93
N SER A 155 -0.27 19.02 4.62
CA SER A 155 -0.74 18.14 3.55
C SER A 155 0.41 17.81 2.63
N LEU A 156 0.69 16.52 2.45
CA LEU A 156 1.81 16.01 1.66
C LEU A 156 1.36 14.81 0.80
N SER A 157 1.84 14.77 -0.42
CA SER A 157 1.69 13.62 -1.31
C SER A 157 3.06 13.09 -1.71
N PRO A 158 3.65 12.15 -0.95
CA PRO A 158 4.91 11.53 -1.35
C PRO A 158 4.77 10.80 -2.68
N VAL A 159 5.77 10.91 -3.55
CA VAL A 159 5.84 10.17 -4.80
C VAL A 159 7.12 9.34 -4.79
N THR A 160 7.07 8.17 -4.17
CA THR A 160 8.17 7.22 -4.01
C THR A 160 7.84 5.87 -4.66
N ALA A 161 7.12 5.93 -5.79
CA ALA A 161 6.66 4.77 -6.54
C ALA A 161 5.93 3.73 -5.65
N CYS A 162 6.30 2.45 -5.71
CA CYS A 162 5.62 1.40 -4.93
C CYS A 162 5.80 1.52 -3.41
N SER A 163 6.68 2.39 -2.91
CA SER A 163 6.88 2.61 -1.48
C SER A 163 6.06 3.76 -0.88
N ILE A 164 5.18 4.38 -1.67
CA ILE A 164 4.37 5.55 -1.27
C ILE A 164 3.61 5.30 0.03
N GLY A 165 2.89 4.19 0.15
CA GLY A 165 2.07 3.90 1.34
C GLY A 165 2.89 3.92 2.63
N ASN A 166 3.98 3.17 2.68
CA ASN A 166 4.89 3.16 3.83
C ASN A 166 5.59 4.50 4.04
N THR A 167 5.96 5.21 2.96
CA THR A 167 6.56 6.55 3.06
C THR A 167 5.57 7.54 3.67
N SER A 168 4.32 7.53 3.22
CA SER A 168 3.27 8.41 3.76
C SER A 168 3.03 8.17 5.25
N ILE A 169 2.94 6.90 5.66
CA ILE A 169 2.78 6.51 7.07
C ILE A 169 4.02 6.92 7.89
N GLY A 170 5.22 6.68 7.37
CA GLY A 170 6.47 6.99 8.04
C GLY A 170 6.71 8.51 8.20
N GLU A 171 6.40 9.32 7.19
CA GLU A 171 6.50 10.77 7.28
C GLU A 171 5.41 11.36 8.19
N ALA A 172 4.19 10.80 8.18
CA ALA A 172 3.14 11.16 9.14
C ALA A 172 3.57 10.83 10.59
N PHE A 173 4.18 9.65 10.80
CA PHE A 173 4.76 9.29 12.08
C PHE A 173 5.81 10.32 12.54
N ASN A 174 6.71 10.74 11.65
CA ASN A 174 7.73 11.73 11.98
C ASN A 174 7.08 13.09 12.32
N ALA A 175 6.10 13.55 11.53
CA ALA A 175 5.42 14.83 11.77
C ALA A 175 4.72 14.87 13.13
N ILE A 176 3.96 13.83 13.49
CA ILE A 176 3.29 13.74 14.80
C ILE A 176 4.32 13.63 15.92
N ARG A 177 5.34 12.79 15.76
CA ARG A 177 6.42 12.60 16.74
C ARG A 177 7.17 13.89 17.06
N ASN A 178 7.32 14.76 16.06
CA ASN A 178 7.97 16.07 16.16
C ASN A 178 7.03 17.21 16.54
N ASP A 179 5.76 16.92 16.86
CA ASP A 179 4.75 17.89 17.26
C ASP A 179 4.31 18.88 16.17
N GLU A 180 4.40 18.45 14.90
CA GLU A 180 3.93 19.27 13.76
C GLU A 180 2.41 19.10 13.52
N ALA A 181 1.83 17.96 13.95
CA ALA A 181 0.42 17.65 13.89
C ALA A 181 0.03 16.74 15.06
N ASP A 182 -1.26 16.66 15.37
CA ASP A 182 -1.79 15.70 16.34
C ASP A 182 -2.45 14.50 15.68
N ILE A 183 -3.02 14.69 14.49
CA ILE A 183 -3.73 13.67 13.72
C ILE A 183 -3.32 13.78 12.25
N ILE A 184 -3.00 12.67 11.60
CA ILE A 184 -2.72 12.63 10.16
C ILE A 184 -3.40 11.41 9.52
N PHE A 185 -4.18 11.64 8.48
CA PHE A 185 -4.63 10.58 7.57
C PHE A 185 -3.49 10.23 6.62
N ALA A 186 -2.99 9.00 6.67
CA ALA A 186 -1.79 8.60 5.95
C ALA A 186 -1.99 7.30 5.16
N GLY A 187 -1.40 7.22 3.98
CA GLY A 187 -1.48 6.03 3.14
C GLY A 187 -1.27 6.30 1.67
N GLY A 188 -1.93 5.54 0.82
CA GLY A 188 -1.84 5.71 -0.62
C GLY A 188 -3.01 5.11 -1.39
N ALA A 189 -3.16 5.55 -2.62
CA ALA A 189 -4.19 5.09 -3.55
C ALA A 189 -3.65 4.99 -4.96
N GLU A 190 -4.14 4.02 -5.74
CA GLU A 190 -3.76 3.84 -7.13
C GLU A 190 -4.89 3.24 -7.95
N ALA A 191 -5.07 3.71 -9.20
CA ALA A 191 -6.00 3.15 -10.18
C ALA A 191 -5.34 3.09 -11.57
N ALA A 192 -4.29 2.27 -11.65
CA ALA A 192 -3.43 2.20 -12.84
C ALA A 192 -3.78 1.06 -13.81
N VAL A 193 -4.86 0.30 -13.55
CA VAL A 193 -5.31 -0.81 -14.43
C VAL A 193 -6.02 -0.23 -15.65
N ASN A 194 -5.25 0.14 -16.65
CA ASN A 194 -5.73 0.69 -17.91
C ASN A 194 -4.85 0.26 -19.09
N GLN A 195 -5.31 0.56 -20.31
CA GLN A 195 -4.66 0.12 -21.55
C GLN A 195 -3.20 0.54 -21.66
N ILE A 196 -2.87 1.80 -21.38
CA ILE A 196 -1.51 2.31 -21.59
C ILE A 196 -0.53 1.79 -20.52
N SER A 197 -0.96 1.69 -19.28
CA SER A 197 -0.14 1.13 -18.21
C SER A 197 0.13 -0.36 -18.43
N LEU A 198 -0.92 -1.12 -18.80
CA LEU A 198 -0.79 -2.54 -19.11
C LEU A 198 0.17 -2.77 -20.29
N ALA A 199 0.07 -1.97 -21.35
CA ALA A 199 0.98 -2.03 -22.49
C ALA A 199 2.42 -1.69 -22.09
N SER A 200 2.62 -0.62 -21.32
CA SER A 200 3.94 -0.15 -20.90
C SER A 200 4.67 -1.20 -20.03
N PHE A 201 4.02 -1.69 -18.97
CA PHE A 201 4.63 -2.70 -18.09
C PHE A 201 4.77 -4.06 -18.79
N GLY A 202 3.82 -4.41 -19.67
CA GLY A 202 3.92 -5.61 -20.50
C GLY A 202 5.11 -5.58 -21.48
N ASN A 203 5.38 -4.44 -22.10
CA ASN A 203 6.54 -4.24 -22.98
C ASN A 203 7.86 -4.21 -22.19
N ALA A 204 7.81 -3.79 -20.94
CA ALA A 204 8.97 -3.87 -20.03
C ALA A 204 9.22 -5.30 -19.50
N HIS A 205 8.40 -6.29 -19.89
CA HIS A 205 8.46 -7.67 -19.40
C HIS A 205 8.40 -7.77 -17.85
N ALA A 206 7.69 -6.85 -17.22
CA ALA A 206 7.59 -6.79 -15.77
C ALA A 206 6.37 -7.57 -15.22
N LEU A 207 5.39 -7.88 -16.09
CA LEU A 207 4.12 -8.49 -15.72
C LEU A 207 4.11 -9.99 -15.92
N SER A 208 3.39 -10.69 -15.04
CA SER A 208 3.05 -12.10 -15.24
C SER A 208 2.17 -12.27 -16.47
N THR A 209 2.41 -13.36 -17.21
CA THR A 209 1.64 -13.75 -18.40
C THR A 209 0.80 -15.00 -18.19
N ARG A 210 0.57 -15.41 -16.93
CA ARG A 210 -0.25 -16.58 -16.56
C ARG A 210 -1.74 -16.33 -16.72
N ASN A 211 -2.17 -15.94 -17.92
CA ASN A 211 -3.54 -15.58 -18.24
C ASN A 211 -4.55 -16.74 -18.10
N GLN A 212 -4.09 -17.98 -18.17
CA GLN A 212 -4.94 -19.18 -18.12
C GLN A 212 -5.39 -19.50 -16.69
N ASP A 213 -4.66 -19.05 -15.70
CA ASP A 213 -4.97 -19.25 -14.28
C ASP A 213 -4.64 -17.97 -13.49
N PRO A 214 -5.51 -16.94 -13.60
CA PRO A 214 -5.27 -15.64 -12.99
C PRO A 214 -4.99 -15.72 -11.49
N SER A 215 -5.74 -16.56 -10.77
CA SER A 215 -5.64 -16.71 -9.32
C SER A 215 -4.28 -17.24 -8.86
N ARG A 216 -3.53 -17.89 -9.74
CA ARG A 216 -2.20 -18.46 -9.47
C ARG A 216 -1.04 -17.67 -10.09
N ALA A 217 -1.32 -16.48 -10.65
CA ALA A 217 -0.32 -15.69 -11.37
C ALA A 217 0.67 -15.00 -10.43
N SER A 218 0.18 -14.34 -9.37
CA SER A 218 1.06 -13.73 -8.36
C SER A 218 1.51 -14.81 -7.37
N ARG A 219 2.82 -15.08 -7.37
CA ARG A 219 3.43 -16.20 -6.62
C ARG A 219 4.79 -15.82 -6.02
N PRO A 220 4.81 -14.88 -5.05
CA PRO A 220 6.05 -14.43 -4.41
C PRO A 220 6.86 -15.60 -3.87
N PHE A 221 8.19 -15.55 -4.03
CA PHE A 221 9.16 -16.56 -3.56
C PHE A 221 9.07 -17.92 -4.25
N ASP A 222 8.15 -18.14 -5.18
CA ASP A 222 8.07 -19.38 -5.96
C ASP A 222 9.12 -19.41 -7.08
N THR A 223 9.62 -20.59 -7.39
CA THR A 223 10.62 -20.80 -8.46
C THR A 223 10.12 -20.33 -9.82
N ASP A 224 8.83 -20.51 -10.08
CA ASP A 224 8.21 -20.26 -11.38
C ASP A 224 7.52 -18.89 -11.46
N ARG A 225 7.84 -17.96 -10.57
CA ARG A 225 7.33 -16.57 -10.65
C ARG A 225 7.86 -15.87 -11.90
N ASP A 226 7.01 -15.18 -12.62
CA ASP A 226 7.30 -14.62 -13.94
C ASP A 226 7.02 -13.11 -14.05
N GLY A 227 6.74 -12.42 -12.95
CA GLY A 227 6.46 -11.00 -12.92
C GLY A 227 5.31 -10.65 -11.96
N PHE A 228 5.10 -9.38 -11.73
CA PHE A 228 4.00 -8.94 -10.88
C PHE A 228 2.66 -8.92 -11.62
N VAL A 229 1.56 -8.91 -10.89
CA VAL A 229 0.23 -8.67 -11.40
C VAL A 229 -0.19 -7.25 -10.99
N MET A 230 -0.55 -6.40 -11.95
CA MET A 230 -1.06 -5.05 -11.68
C MET A 230 -2.35 -5.12 -10.87
N SER A 231 -2.52 -4.16 -9.96
CA SER A 231 -3.73 -4.05 -9.15
C SER A 231 -4.05 -2.60 -8.83
N GLU A 232 -5.27 -2.36 -8.30
CA GLU A 232 -5.75 -1.04 -7.89
C GLU A 232 -6.35 -1.08 -6.49
N GLY A 233 -6.46 0.07 -5.83
CA GLY A 233 -7.07 0.20 -4.52
C GLY A 233 -6.59 1.41 -3.72
N ALA A 234 -6.93 1.43 -2.44
CA ALA A 234 -6.46 2.41 -1.45
C ALA A 234 -6.36 1.79 -0.06
N GLY A 235 -5.38 2.25 0.71
CA GLY A 235 -5.25 1.96 2.13
C GLY A 235 -4.92 3.23 2.89
N ILE A 236 -5.81 3.65 3.78
CA ILE A 236 -5.69 4.89 4.58
C ILE A 236 -5.79 4.55 6.06
N LEU A 237 -4.85 5.08 6.83
CA LEU A 237 -4.79 4.94 8.27
C LEU A 237 -4.89 6.32 8.94
N VAL A 238 -5.55 6.39 10.08
CA VAL A 238 -5.53 7.56 10.96
C VAL A 238 -4.42 7.37 11.98
N LEU A 239 -3.35 8.15 11.85
CA LEU A 239 -2.26 8.22 12.83
C LEU A 239 -2.56 9.38 13.79
N GLU A 240 -2.29 9.15 15.07
CA GLU A 240 -2.62 10.11 16.11
C GLU A 240 -1.55 10.08 17.22
N SER A 241 -1.29 11.24 17.84
CA SER A 241 -0.48 11.24 19.05
C SER A 241 -1.20 10.45 20.16
N LEU A 242 -0.46 9.63 20.89
CA LEU A 242 -1.06 8.81 21.97
C LEU A 242 -1.82 9.67 22.99
N ASP A 243 -1.26 10.82 23.33
CA ASP A 243 -1.88 11.73 24.31
C ASP A 243 -3.24 12.24 23.83
N ASN A 244 -3.36 12.58 22.53
CA ASN A 244 -4.63 13.01 21.93
C ASN A 244 -5.61 11.83 21.84
N ALA A 245 -5.16 10.64 21.44
CA ALA A 245 -5.97 9.44 21.36
C ALA A 245 -6.59 9.07 22.73
N ILE A 246 -5.78 9.12 23.80
CA ILE A 246 -6.25 8.88 25.17
C ILE A 246 -7.23 9.97 25.61
N HIS A 247 -6.94 11.25 25.32
CA HIS A 247 -7.78 12.37 25.74
C HIS A 247 -9.20 12.28 25.19
N ARG A 248 -9.38 11.78 23.95
CA ARG A 248 -10.69 11.63 23.30
C ARG A 248 -11.27 10.21 23.40
N ASP A 249 -10.68 9.31 24.18
CA ASP A 249 -11.09 7.91 24.33
C ASP A 249 -11.17 7.16 22.97
N ALA A 250 -10.15 7.37 22.12
CA ALA A 250 -10.08 6.78 20.80
C ALA A 250 -9.87 5.25 20.84
N PRO A 251 -10.37 4.48 19.85
CA PRO A 251 -9.95 3.11 19.67
C PRO A 251 -8.48 3.08 19.24
N ILE A 252 -7.59 2.56 20.09
CA ILE A 252 -6.18 2.39 19.73
C ILE A 252 -5.98 1.00 19.16
N LEU A 253 -5.61 0.92 17.88
CA LEU A 253 -5.50 -0.32 17.14
C LEU A 253 -4.08 -0.90 17.17
N CYS A 254 -3.07 -0.02 17.09
CA CYS A 254 -1.66 -0.40 16.99
C CYS A 254 -0.79 0.84 17.26
N GLU A 255 0.49 0.67 17.52
CA GLU A 255 1.45 1.77 17.63
C GLU A 255 2.44 1.73 16.45
N VAL A 256 2.70 2.89 15.83
CA VAL A 256 3.82 3.05 14.89
C VAL A 256 5.04 3.43 15.71
N VAL A 257 6.04 2.54 15.75
CA VAL A 257 7.22 2.73 16.61
C VAL A 257 8.48 3.06 15.84
N GLY A 258 8.53 2.77 14.54
CA GLY A 258 9.72 3.04 13.75
C GLY A 258 9.47 3.22 12.26
N TYR A 259 10.32 4.00 11.64
CA TYR A 259 10.35 4.24 10.20
C TYR A 259 11.78 4.36 9.70
N GLY A 260 12.02 3.82 8.52
CA GLY A 260 13.29 3.96 7.83
C GLY A 260 13.13 4.07 6.33
N ALA A 261 13.82 5.03 5.72
CA ALA A 261 13.87 5.22 4.28
C ALA A 261 15.31 5.23 3.75
N SER A 262 15.48 4.79 2.52
CA SER A 262 16.77 4.77 1.83
C SER A 262 16.61 4.83 0.32
N SER A 263 17.72 5.05 -0.39
CA SER A 263 17.79 4.91 -1.84
C SER A 263 18.81 3.83 -2.23
N ASP A 264 18.50 3.04 -3.25
CA ASP A 264 19.44 2.07 -3.84
C ASP A 264 20.61 2.76 -4.55
N ALA A 265 20.36 3.93 -5.15
CA ALA A 265 21.30 4.65 -5.99
C ALA A 265 21.95 3.74 -7.06
N HIS A 266 21.13 2.85 -7.67
CA HIS A 266 21.60 1.78 -8.55
C HIS A 266 21.02 1.87 -9.97
N HIS A 267 19.70 1.73 -10.10
CA HIS A 267 19.00 1.70 -11.39
C HIS A 267 17.57 2.25 -11.27
N MET A 268 17.00 2.77 -12.39
CA MET A 268 15.67 3.38 -12.38
C MET A 268 14.55 2.37 -12.08
N VAL A 269 14.68 1.13 -12.52
CA VAL A 269 13.62 0.09 -12.40
C VAL A 269 14.07 -1.13 -11.61
N ALA A 270 15.35 -1.53 -11.70
CA ALA A 270 15.84 -2.75 -11.04
C ALA A 270 16.27 -2.47 -9.59
N SER A 271 15.84 -3.33 -8.67
CA SER A 271 16.35 -3.34 -7.29
C SER A 271 17.85 -3.61 -7.26
N HIS A 272 18.52 -3.11 -6.23
CA HIS A 272 19.95 -3.40 -6.03
C HIS A 272 20.14 -4.92 -5.84
N PRO A 273 21.03 -5.59 -6.59
CA PRO A 273 21.11 -7.06 -6.62
C PRO A 273 21.43 -7.69 -5.25
N GLU A 274 22.10 -6.96 -4.37
CA GLU A 274 22.40 -7.39 -2.98
C GLU A 274 21.40 -6.84 -1.94
N GLY A 275 20.31 -6.21 -2.33
CA GLY A 275 19.29 -5.67 -1.43
C GLY A 275 19.79 -4.56 -0.49
N ARG A 276 20.80 -3.78 -0.92
CA ARG A 276 21.47 -2.81 -0.03
C ARG A 276 20.53 -1.74 0.50
N GLY A 277 19.68 -1.16 -0.36
CA GLY A 277 18.74 -0.12 0.05
C GLY A 277 17.65 -0.70 0.97
N ALA A 278 17.09 -1.84 0.63
CA ALA A 278 16.12 -2.54 1.45
C ALA A 278 16.67 -2.84 2.86
N TYR A 279 17.89 -3.37 2.93
CA TYR A 279 18.60 -3.56 4.22
C TYR A 279 18.72 -2.27 5.01
N LEU A 280 19.10 -1.15 4.36
CA LEU A 280 19.28 0.14 5.05
C LEU A 280 17.95 0.70 5.56
N ALA A 281 16.86 0.56 4.80
CA ALA A 281 15.52 0.99 5.21
C ALA A 281 15.07 0.22 6.47
N MET A 282 15.10 -1.11 6.43
CA MET A 282 14.76 -1.95 7.58
C MET A 282 15.63 -1.64 8.81
N LYS A 283 16.95 -1.53 8.63
CA LYS A 283 17.89 -1.19 9.71
C LYS A 283 17.57 0.16 10.36
N LYS A 284 17.23 1.18 9.55
CA LYS A 284 16.83 2.50 10.06
C LYS A 284 15.50 2.44 10.80
N ALA A 285 14.54 1.65 10.35
CA ALA A 285 13.26 1.46 11.05
C ALA A 285 13.47 0.88 12.46
N LEU A 286 14.27 -0.18 12.59
CA LEU A 286 14.64 -0.76 13.88
C LEU A 286 15.36 0.24 14.77
N ARG A 287 16.33 0.98 14.22
CA ARG A 287 17.06 2.01 14.96
C ARG A 287 16.14 3.16 15.42
N SER A 288 15.17 3.54 14.61
CA SER A 288 14.19 4.60 14.95
C SER A 288 13.32 4.21 16.14
N ALA A 289 13.06 2.90 16.29
CA ALA A 289 12.29 2.32 17.39
C ALA A 289 13.12 1.96 18.62
N ASP A 290 14.46 1.97 18.49
CA ASP A 290 15.41 1.48 19.50
C ASP A 290 15.14 0.03 19.93
N ILE A 291 14.84 -0.84 18.95
CA ILE A 291 14.62 -2.27 19.17
C ILE A 291 15.63 -3.12 18.40
N SER A 292 15.86 -4.33 18.91
CA SER A 292 16.78 -5.29 18.30
C SER A 292 16.08 -6.16 17.26
N THR A 293 16.86 -6.80 16.38
CA THR A 293 16.36 -7.78 15.41
C THR A 293 15.70 -8.99 16.07
N SER A 294 16.03 -9.28 17.34
CA SER A 294 15.46 -10.41 18.10
C SER A 294 14.00 -10.20 18.51
N GLU A 295 13.49 -8.97 18.43
CA GLU A 295 12.13 -8.63 18.86
C GLU A 295 11.10 -8.69 17.71
N ILE A 296 11.52 -8.88 16.46
CA ILE A 296 10.63 -8.94 15.32
C ILE A 296 9.97 -10.31 15.25
N ASP A 297 8.63 -10.32 15.23
CA ASP A 297 7.79 -11.51 15.21
C ASP A 297 7.27 -11.86 13.82
N VAL A 298 7.11 -10.86 12.93
CA VAL A 298 6.59 -11.06 11.58
C VAL A 298 7.12 -10.01 10.60
N ILE A 299 7.33 -10.43 9.35
CA ILE A 299 7.67 -9.55 8.23
C ILE A 299 6.55 -9.59 7.20
N SER A 300 5.95 -8.43 6.90
CA SER A 300 5.12 -8.21 5.72
C SER A 300 6.04 -7.78 4.58
N ALA A 301 6.34 -8.70 3.68
CA ALA A 301 7.31 -8.48 2.62
C ALA A 301 6.75 -7.65 1.47
N HIS A 302 7.60 -6.89 0.82
CA HIS A 302 7.26 -6.23 -0.44
C HIS A 302 6.96 -7.23 -1.56
N ALA A 303 7.79 -8.20 -1.74
CA ALA A 303 7.70 -9.39 -2.58
C ALA A 303 6.64 -9.33 -3.71
N THR A 304 7.03 -8.77 -4.85
CA THR A 304 6.13 -8.51 -5.99
C THR A 304 5.92 -9.70 -6.93
N SER A 305 6.47 -10.88 -6.61
CA SER A 305 6.49 -12.03 -7.53
C SER A 305 7.41 -11.82 -8.75
N THR A 306 8.46 -11.04 -8.59
CA THR A 306 9.50 -10.85 -9.62
C THR A 306 10.77 -11.60 -9.24
N GLN A 307 11.49 -12.12 -10.25
CA GLN A 307 12.72 -12.91 -10.02
C GLN A 307 13.76 -12.12 -9.23
N VAL A 308 14.02 -10.88 -9.66
CA VAL A 308 15.07 -10.02 -9.08
C VAL A 308 14.61 -9.37 -7.77
N GLY A 309 13.38 -8.87 -7.72
CA GLY A 309 12.85 -8.12 -6.58
C GLY A 309 12.78 -8.99 -5.32
N ASP A 310 12.14 -10.15 -5.42
CA ASP A 310 11.97 -11.06 -4.28
C ASP A 310 13.31 -11.55 -3.75
N ARG A 311 14.24 -11.91 -4.65
CA ARG A 311 15.61 -12.33 -4.26
C ARG A 311 16.37 -11.20 -3.57
N SER A 312 16.30 -9.97 -4.08
CA SER A 312 16.94 -8.79 -3.50
C SER A 312 16.44 -8.53 -2.08
N GLU A 313 15.13 -8.61 -1.86
CA GLU A 313 14.53 -8.46 -0.53
C GLU A 313 14.98 -9.55 0.44
N VAL A 314 14.98 -10.81 0.00
CA VAL A 314 15.45 -11.94 0.82
C VAL A 314 16.90 -11.78 1.24
N LEU A 315 17.79 -11.32 0.35
CA LEU A 315 19.19 -11.03 0.69
C LEU A 315 19.29 -9.91 1.73
N ALA A 316 18.44 -8.88 1.64
CA ALA A 316 18.40 -7.80 2.62
C ALA A 316 17.93 -8.30 4.00
N ILE A 317 16.88 -9.14 4.04
CA ILE A 317 16.37 -9.78 5.26
C ILE A 317 17.45 -10.67 5.89
N LYS A 318 18.07 -11.55 5.11
CA LYS A 318 19.17 -12.42 5.61
C LYS A 318 20.35 -11.60 6.16
N LYS A 319 20.72 -10.51 5.50
CA LYS A 319 21.79 -9.63 5.95
C LYS A 319 21.46 -8.93 7.27
N LEU A 320 20.19 -8.57 7.49
CA LEU A 320 19.77 -7.85 8.71
C LEU A 320 19.60 -8.80 9.90
N PHE A 321 18.95 -9.95 9.68
CA PHE A 321 18.53 -10.86 10.74
C PHE A 321 19.48 -12.04 10.97
N GLY A 322 20.46 -12.26 10.07
CA GLY A 322 21.41 -13.37 10.17
C GLY A 322 20.69 -14.74 10.18
N ASP A 323 21.09 -15.59 11.11
CA ASP A 323 20.53 -16.95 11.25
C ASP A 323 19.03 -16.94 11.58
N ARG A 324 18.55 -15.90 12.27
CA ARG A 324 17.10 -15.73 12.56
C ARG A 324 16.22 -15.49 11.33
N SER A 325 16.79 -15.13 10.20
CA SER A 325 16.00 -14.84 8.98
C SER A 325 15.12 -16.00 8.53
N GLY A 326 15.52 -17.25 8.79
CA GLY A 326 14.74 -18.46 8.51
C GLY A 326 13.71 -18.85 9.59
N GLU A 327 13.63 -18.07 10.68
CA GLU A 327 12.74 -18.34 11.81
C GLU A 327 11.63 -17.28 11.95
N ILE A 328 11.76 -16.14 11.24
CA ILE A 328 10.78 -15.05 11.30
C ILE A 328 9.70 -15.32 10.25
N PRO A 329 8.44 -15.55 10.67
CA PRO A 329 7.32 -15.68 9.74
C PRO A 329 7.26 -14.51 8.76
N THR A 330 7.29 -14.83 7.48
CA THR A 330 7.27 -13.85 6.39
C THR A 330 6.05 -14.08 5.52
N THR A 331 5.22 -13.07 5.34
CA THR A 331 4.02 -13.10 4.48
C THR A 331 4.13 -12.10 3.36
N ALA A 332 3.55 -12.43 2.19
CA ALA A 332 3.48 -11.57 1.01
C ALA A 332 2.04 -11.48 0.51
N ASN A 333 1.32 -10.46 0.96
CA ASN A 333 -0.10 -10.27 0.64
C ASN A 333 -0.35 -10.04 -0.86
N LYS A 334 0.67 -9.59 -1.62
CA LYS A 334 0.59 -9.42 -3.08
C LYS A 334 0.33 -10.73 -3.82
N SER A 335 0.54 -11.89 -3.20
CA SER A 335 0.10 -13.18 -3.74
C SER A 335 -1.42 -13.22 -3.98
N MET A 336 -2.18 -12.49 -3.18
CA MET A 336 -3.64 -12.41 -3.19
C MET A 336 -4.17 -11.12 -3.79
N THR A 337 -3.58 -9.98 -3.41
CA THR A 337 -4.06 -8.65 -3.83
C THR A 337 -3.54 -8.20 -5.20
N GLY A 338 -2.45 -8.80 -5.70
CA GLY A 338 -1.65 -8.18 -6.76
C GLY A 338 -0.86 -6.98 -6.24
N HIS A 339 -0.20 -6.27 -7.13
CA HIS A 339 0.61 -5.09 -6.81
C HIS A 339 -0.16 -3.81 -7.05
N MET A 340 -0.64 -3.16 -5.98
CA MET A 340 -1.44 -1.93 -6.01
C MET A 340 -0.58 -0.65 -6.05
N PHE A 341 0.70 -0.74 -6.46
CA PHE A 341 1.64 0.38 -6.58
C PHE A 341 1.63 1.30 -5.35
N GLY A 342 1.23 2.59 -5.50
CA GLY A 342 1.19 3.56 -4.41
C GLY A 342 0.26 3.19 -3.25
N ALA A 343 -0.78 2.41 -3.51
CA ALA A 343 -1.70 1.93 -2.48
C ALA A 343 -1.15 0.76 -1.66
N ALA A 344 -0.21 -0.02 -2.22
CA ALA A 344 0.22 -1.30 -1.66
C ALA A 344 0.66 -1.20 -0.20
N GLY A 345 1.56 -0.25 0.13
CA GLY A 345 2.07 -0.08 1.49
C GLY A 345 1.00 0.25 2.53
N GLY A 346 -0.01 1.06 2.16
CA GLY A 346 -1.14 1.37 3.04
C GLY A 346 -2.01 0.15 3.32
N VAL A 347 -2.34 -0.61 2.28
CA VAL A 347 -3.15 -1.84 2.40
C VAL A 347 -2.40 -2.93 3.18
N GLU A 348 -1.10 -3.08 2.95
CA GLU A 348 -0.24 -4.03 3.66
C GLU A 348 -0.02 -3.63 5.13
N ALA A 349 0.05 -2.33 5.42
CA ALA A 349 0.08 -1.84 6.79
C ALA A 349 -1.22 -2.18 7.54
N ILE A 350 -2.39 -2.03 6.91
CA ILE A 350 -3.68 -2.44 7.45
C ILE A 350 -3.70 -3.95 7.74
N ALA A 351 -3.24 -4.77 6.79
CA ALA A 351 -3.13 -6.22 7.00
C ALA A 351 -2.21 -6.57 8.18
N LEU A 352 -1.10 -5.84 8.35
CA LEU A 352 -0.17 -6.05 9.46
C LEU A 352 -0.76 -5.59 10.80
N VAL A 353 -1.51 -4.46 10.84
CA VAL A 353 -2.25 -4.04 12.04
C VAL A 353 -3.23 -5.13 12.48
N GLU A 354 -4.03 -5.66 11.55
CA GLU A 354 -4.97 -6.75 11.85
C GLU A 354 -4.25 -8.03 12.26
N SER A 355 -3.09 -8.33 11.68
CA SER A 355 -2.27 -9.47 12.11
C SER A 355 -1.81 -9.33 13.56
N LEU A 356 -1.28 -8.17 13.94
CA LEU A 356 -0.84 -7.90 15.31
C LEU A 356 -1.99 -7.95 16.33
N ARG A 357 -3.14 -7.35 15.98
CA ARG A 357 -4.32 -7.33 16.85
C ARG A 357 -4.94 -8.70 17.09
N ARG A 358 -4.96 -9.54 16.05
CA ARG A 358 -5.64 -10.85 16.09
C ARG A 358 -4.70 -12.02 16.35
N GLY A 359 -3.38 -11.78 16.39
CA GLY A 359 -2.38 -12.83 16.52
C GLY A 359 -2.42 -13.83 15.36
N MET A 360 -2.74 -13.36 14.14
CA MET A 360 -2.95 -14.21 12.96
C MET A 360 -2.21 -13.64 11.75
N ILE A 361 -1.36 -14.43 11.12
CA ILE A 361 -0.61 -14.05 9.93
C ILE A 361 -1.31 -14.64 8.70
N PRO A 362 -1.73 -13.81 7.71
CA PRO A 362 -2.28 -14.30 6.45
C PRO A 362 -1.25 -15.09 5.62
N PRO A 363 -1.68 -16.06 4.79
CA PRO A 363 -0.77 -16.85 3.98
C PRO A 363 -0.19 -16.07 2.81
N THR A 364 0.96 -16.54 2.32
CA THR A 364 1.46 -16.31 0.97
C THR A 364 0.99 -17.47 0.11
N ILE A 365 0.03 -17.23 -0.78
CA ILE A 365 -0.50 -18.30 -1.64
C ILE A 365 0.39 -18.52 -2.88
N ASN A 366 0.16 -19.65 -3.57
CA ASN A 366 0.79 -20.01 -4.85
C ASN A 366 2.28 -20.37 -4.78
N VAL A 367 2.84 -20.59 -3.62
CA VAL A 367 4.19 -21.11 -3.47
C VAL A 367 4.14 -22.64 -3.53
N GLU A 368 4.30 -23.20 -4.73
CA GLU A 368 4.33 -24.66 -4.93
C GLU A 368 5.72 -25.23 -4.70
N LYS A 369 6.73 -24.49 -5.13
CA LYS A 369 8.13 -24.80 -4.96
C LYS A 369 8.87 -23.53 -4.60
N GLN A 370 9.18 -23.36 -3.33
CA GLN A 370 9.93 -22.20 -2.85
C GLN A 370 11.31 -22.15 -3.54
N ASP A 371 11.66 -20.98 -4.08
CA ASP A 371 12.95 -20.75 -4.69
C ASP A 371 14.07 -20.92 -3.64
N PRO A 372 15.08 -21.77 -3.88
CA PRO A 372 16.20 -21.97 -2.95
C PRO A 372 16.93 -20.67 -2.58
N ASP A 373 16.97 -19.69 -3.47
CA ASP A 373 17.54 -18.37 -3.20
C ASP A 373 16.64 -17.52 -2.27
N CYS A 374 15.36 -17.87 -2.16
CA CYS A 374 14.34 -17.22 -1.33
C CYS A 374 14.00 -18.01 -0.05
N ASN A 375 14.97 -18.70 0.55
CA ASN A 375 14.79 -19.53 1.73
C ASN A 375 14.57 -18.67 3.00
N LEU A 376 13.28 -18.43 3.31
CA LEU A 376 12.75 -17.80 4.52
C LEU A 376 11.64 -18.69 5.11
N ASP A 377 11.16 -18.40 6.31
CA ASP A 377 9.93 -19.00 6.87
C ASP A 377 8.69 -18.33 6.21
N VAL A 378 8.43 -18.70 4.95
CA VAL A 378 7.25 -18.20 4.22
C VAL A 378 5.99 -18.84 4.79
N VAL A 379 5.04 -18.02 5.23
CA VAL A 379 3.76 -18.50 5.78
C VAL A 379 2.88 -18.97 4.62
N LEU A 380 2.73 -20.28 4.43
CA LEU A 380 1.95 -20.89 3.34
C LEU A 380 0.47 -21.11 3.69
N GLU A 381 0.16 -21.21 4.97
CA GLU A 381 -1.19 -21.30 5.52
C GLU A 381 -1.33 -20.28 6.64
N ALA A 382 -2.54 -19.75 6.87
CA ALA A 382 -2.78 -18.80 7.94
C ALA A 382 -2.26 -19.35 9.28
N ARG A 383 -1.39 -18.56 9.96
CA ARG A 383 -0.66 -19.02 11.14
C ARG A 383 -1.00 -18.17 12.35
N GLN A 384 -1.45 -18.80 13.42
CA GLN A 384 -1.75 -18.15 14.69
C GLN A 384 -0.52 -18.13 15.59
N LEU A 385 -0.09 -16.94 16.00
CA LEU A 385 1.05 -16.72 16.90
C LEU A 385 0.81 -15.46 17.74
N PRO A 386 1.36 -15.39 18.97
CA PRO A 386 1.44 -14.12 19.68
C PRO A 386 2.41 -13.20 18.93
N LEU A 387 1.93 -12.03 18.54
CA LEU A 387 2.68 -11.06 17.74
C LEU A 387 2.77 -9.74 18.51
N LYS A 388 3.97 -9.23 18.70
CA LYS A 388 4.21 -7.95 19.33
C LYS A 388 4.75 -6.90 18.35
N TYR A 389 5.74 -7.26 17.54
CA TYR A 389 6.34 -6.36 16.55
C TYR A 389 6.28 -6.93 15.14
N GLY A 390 5.78 -6.11 14.22
CA GLY A 390 5.72 -6.43 12.80
C GLY A 390 6.44 -5.39 11.95
N LEU A 391 7.24 -5.85 10.98
CA LEU A 391 7.95 -5.03 10.02
C LEU A 391 7.25 -5.09 8.67
N SER A 392 6.86 -3.95 8.10
CA SER A 392 6.30 -3.86 6.74
C SER A 392 7.29 -3.19 5.79
N ASN A 393 7.60 -3.87 4.69
CA ASN A 393 8.53 -3.42 3.66
C ASN A 393 7.82 -2.94 2.42
N SER A 394 8.30 -1.83 1.84
CA SER A 394 7.87 -1.37 0.52
C SER A 394 9.07 -0.81 -0.25
N PHE A 395 9.30 -1.34 -1.45
CA PHE A 395 10.42 -0.97 -2.32
C PHE A 395 9.91 -0.57 -3.69
N GLY A 396 10.39 0.55 -4.22
CA GLY A 396 9.85 1.17 -5.43
C GLY A 396 10.88 1.44 -6.51
N PHE A 397 10.40 1.58 -7.72
CA PHE A 397 11.19 2.09 -8.84
C PHE A 397 11.89 3.40 -8.48
N GLY A 398 13.05 3.66 -9.07
CA GLY A 398 13.94 4.75 -8.65
C GLY A 398 14.82 4.38 -7.45
N GLY A 399 14.68 3.13 -6.94
CA GLY A 399 15.42 2.66 -5.76
C GLY A 399 14.88 3.24 -4.45
N HIS A 400 13.64 3.67 -4.41
CA HIS A 400 12.99 4.13 -3.19
C HIS A 400 12.64 2.96 -2.29
N ASN A 401 13.21 2.93 -1.10
CA ASN A 401 12.96 1.88 -0.11
C ASN A 401 12.42 2.50 1.17
N SER A 402 11.34 1.93 1.71
CA SER A 402 10.82 2.29 3.02
C SER A 402 10.40 1.05 3.82
N ALA A 403 10.55 1.14 5.13
CA ALA A 403 10.12 0.14 6.08
C ALA A 403 9.48 0.84 7.28
N ILE A 404 8.32 0.37 7.70
CA ILE A 404 7.65 0.81 8.93
C ILE A 404 7.63 -0.33 9.94
N LEU A 405 7.72 0.03 11.21
CA LEU A 405 7.66 -0.91 12.30
C LEU A 405 6.44 -0.61 13.15
N LEU A 406 5.57 -1.61 13.28
CA LEU A 406 4.35 -1.58 14.05
C LEU A 406 4.49 -2.42 15.31
N LYS A 407 3.81 -2.01 16.37
CA LYS A 407 3.78 -2.71 17.65
C LYS A 407 2.33 -2.90 18.10
N HIS A 408 1.99 -4.11 18.54
CA HIS A 408 0.73 -4.36 19.24
C HIS A 408 0.57 -3.39 20.41
N TYR A 409 -0.63 -2.84 20.56
CA TYR A 409 -0.97 -1.97 21.69
C TYR A 409 -1.70 -2.81 22.74
N ASP A 410 -1.12 -2.88 23.94
CA ASP A 410 -1.64 -3.66 25.09
C ASP A 410 -2.73 -2.89 25.85
#